data_363a44a5a7730da1abecb1ef75474afb
#
_entry.id   363a44a5a7730da1abecb1ef75474afb
#
_cell.length_a   1.000
_cell.length_b   1.000
_cell.length_c   1.000
_cell.angle_alpha   90.00
_cell.angle_beta   90.00
_cell.angle_gamma   90.00
#
_symmetry.space_group_name_H-M   'P 1'
#
loop_
_entity.id
_entity.type
_entity.pdbx_description
1 polymer ?
#
loop_
_entity_poly.entity_id
_entity_poly.type
_entity_poly.pdbx_seq_one_letter_code
_entity_poly.pdbx_strand_id
1 'polypeptide(L)'
;MTRKTLFLFVLLIGCFTAFAQNDSLKSNRVNIELPTGKLSLQPLNQNTVRVRFTKGQAVPKEELIYTEDVASPAYKVKENNTSLKLSLEKMIVVYDKQRHTLTFTDDKGQIILQEKEGGRLLKSSTVQ
;
A
#
# COMPACT_ATOMS: atom_id res chain seq x y z
N MET A 1 12.39 14.97 -60.16
CA MET A 1 11.08 14.52 -59.63
C MET A 1 11.38 13.41 -58.63
N THR A 2 11.15 13.48 -57.41
CA THR A 2 10.54 14.39 -56.46
C THR A 2 11.04 14.00 -55.06
N ARG A 3 11.90 14.85 -54.52
CA ARG A 3 12.56 14.66 -53.20
C ARG A 3 11.67 15.05 -52.03
N LYS A 4 10.36 15.02 -52.17
CA LYS A 4 9.40 15.58 -51.18
C LYS A 4 8.52 14.59 -50.44
N THR A 5 8.64 13.28 -50.72
CA THR A 5 7.80 12.25 -50.07
C THR A 5 8.49 11.47 -48.97
N LEU A 6 9.77 11.75 -48.65
CA LEU A 6 10.52 11.01 -47.63
C LEU A 6 10.49 11.70 -46.24
N PHE A 7 9.90 12.88 -46.13
CA PHE A 7 9.90 13.65 -44.87
C PHE A 7 8.63 13.48 -44.00
N LEU A 8 7.64 12.72 -44.47
CA LEU A 8 6.37 12.58 -43.75
C LEU A 8 6.27 11.28 -42.93
N PHE A 9 7.30 10.42 -42.94
CA PHE A 9 7.24 9.12 -42.25
C PHE A 9 8.02 9.04 -40.93
N VAL A 10 8.70 10.11 -40.52
CA VAL A 10 9.55 10.12 -39.30
C VAL A 10 8.85 10.76 -38.10
N LEU A 11 7.63 11.31 -38.27
CA LEU A 11 6.95 12.06 -37.19
C LEU A 11 5.87 11.25 -36.45
N LEU A 12 5.83 9.93 -36.57
CA LEU A 12 4.79 9.10 -35.91
C LEU A 12 5.35 8.08 -34.91
N ILE A 13 6.60 8.28 -34.43
CA ILE A 13 7.11 7.54 -33.26
C ILE A 13 7.05 8.47 -32.05
N GLY A 14 5.85 9.03 -31.78
CA GLY A 14 5.54 9.79 -30.58
C GLY A 14 5.17 8.81 -29.46
N CYS A 15 6.06 8.68 -28.51
CA CYS A 15 5.85 8.43 -27.09
C CYS A 15 4.49 7.87 -26.66
N PHE A 16 4.29 6.56 -26.77
CA PHE A 16 3.42 5.85 -25.84
C PHE A 16 4.24 5.57 -24.57
N THR A 17 4.41 6.59 -23.71
CA THR A 17 4.67 6.33 -22.30
C THR A 17 3.36 5.78 -21.75
N ALA A 18 3.24 4.45 -21.75
CA ALA A 18 2.23 3.77 -20.99
C ALA A 18 2.47 4.13 -19.51
N PHE A 19 1.71 5.07 -18.99
CA PHE A 19 1.51 5.20 -17.55
C PHE A 19 0.86 3.88 -17.12
N ALA A 20 1.66 2.99 -16.54
CA ALA A 20 1.14 1.88 -15.79
C ALA A 20 0.34 2.48 -14.62
N GLN A 21 -0.94 2.70 -14.82
CA GLN A 21 -1.88 2.93 -13.74
C GLN A 21 -1.91 1.63 -12.94
N ASN A 22 -1.26 1.66 -11.78
CA ASN A 22 -1.38 0.59 -10.82
C ASN A 22 -2.87 0.43 -10.47
N ASP A 23 -3.44 -0.66 -10.95
CA ASP A 23 -4.84 -1.08 -10.74
C ASP A 23 -5.13 -1.48 -9.28
N SER A 24 -4.24 -1.11 -8.35
CA SER A 24 -4.41 -1.32 -6.90
C SER A 24 -5.51 -0.44 -6.29
N LEU A 25 -6.14 0.46 -7.06
CA LEU A 25 -7.21 1.35 -6.61
C LEU A 25 -8.60 0.68 -6.51
N LYS A 26 -8.76 -0.56 -6.96
CA LYS A 26 -10.03 -1.30 -6.79
C LYS A 26 -10.17 -2.01 -5.45
N SER A 27 -9.11 -2.15 -4.71
CA SER A 27 -9.13 -2.70 -3.35
C SER A 27 -8.93 -1.53 -2.39
N ASN A 28 -9.90 -1.26 -1.51
CA ASN A 28 -9.77 -0.29 -0.41
C ASN A 28 -8.63 -0.65 0.57
N ARG A 29 -7.63 -1.39 0.12
CA ARG A 29 -6.54 -1.97 0.93
C ARG A 29 -5.22 -1.87 0.20
N VAL A 30 -4.18 -1.52 0.92
CA VAL A 30 -2.79 -1.62 0.47
C VAL A 30 -2.22 -2.91 1.03
N ASN A 31 -1.79 -3.81 0.16
CA ASN A 31 -1.23 -5.10 0.52
C ASN A 31 0.29 -5.07 0.36
N ILE A 32 1.00 -5.58 1.35
CA ILE A 32 2.45 -5.68 1.40
C ILE A 32 2.80 -7.14 1.63
N GLU A 33 3.47 -7.76 0.67
CA GLU A 33 3.94 -9.14 0.80
C GLU A 33 5.21 -9.16 1.66
N LEU A 34 5.24 -10.04 2.65
CA LEU A 34 6.35 -10.27 3.56
C LEU A 34 6.81 -11.71 3.47
N PRO A 35 8.08 -12.03 3.77
CA PRO A 35 8.56 -13.40 3.79
C PRO A 35 7.76 -14.33 4.72
N THR A 36 7.15 -13.79 5.76
CA THR A 36 6.39 -14.52 6.78
C THR A 36 4.88 -14.48 6.58
N GLY A 37 4.38 -13.73 5.59
CA GLY A 37 2.94 -13.57 5.37
C GLY A 37 2.60 -12.28 4.66
N LYS A 38 1.37 -11.84 4.81
CA LYS A 38 0.80 -10.66 4.13
C LYS A 38 0.36 -9.62 5.14
N LEU A 39 0.84 -8.39 4.97
CA LEU A 39 0.40 -7.23 5.72
C LEU A 39 -0.59 -6.43 4.88
N SER A 40 -1.75 -6.11 5.43
CA SER A 40 -2.79 -5.35 4.76
C SER A 40 -3.11 -4.09 5.56
N LEU A 41 -3.07 -2.94 4.91
CA LEU A 41 -3.43 -1.64 5.45
C LEU A 41 -4.73 -1.17 4.81
N GLN A 42 -5.78 -1.02 5.59
CA GLN A 42 -7.08 -0.58 5.11
C GLN A 42 -7.48 0.74 5.76
N PRO A 43 -7.49 1.86 5.00
CA PRO A 43 -8.05 3.11 5.48
C PRO A 43 -9.54 2.99 5.79
N LEU A 44 -9.95 3.37 6.99
CA LEU A 44 -11.34 3.32 7.43
C LEU A 44 -11.98 4.71 7.49
N ASN A 45 -11.19 5.70 7.90
CA ASN A 45 -11.56 7.11 7.88
C ASN A 45 -10.29 7.97 7.80
N GLN A 46 -10.41 9.29 7.97
CA GLN A 46 -9.31 10.24 7.81
C GLN A 46 -8.15 10.08 8.80
N ASN A 47 -8.37 9.39 9.90
CA ASN A 47 -7.40 9.19 10.99
C ASN A 47 -7.35 7.75 11.51
N THR A 48 -7.93 6.79 10.80
CA THR A 48 -7.98 5.39 11.23
C THR A 48 -7.56 4.48 10.10
N VAL A 49 -6.58 3.63 10.36
CA VAL A 49 -6.13 2.57 9.46
C VAL A 49 -6.22 1.24 10.17
N ARG A 50 -6.90 0.30 9.56
CA ARG A 50 -6.90 -1.08 10.02
C ARG A 50 -5.66 -1.78 9.51
N VAL A 51 -4.92 -2.41 10.41
CA VAL A 51 -3.75 -3.23 10.11
C VAL A 51 -4.11 -4.68 10.33
N ARG A 52 -3.90 -5.51 9.31
CA ARG A 52 -4.05 -6.96 9.40
C ARG A 52 -2.76 -7.63 8.94
N PHE A 53 -2.24 -8.53 9.75
CA PHE A 53 -1.19 -9.44 9.35
C PHE A 53 -1.74 -10.86 9.25
N THR A 54 -1.53 -11.51 8.11
CA THR A 54 -1.94 -12.89 7.87
C THR A 54 -0.69 -13.72 7.63
N LYS A 55 -0.45 -14.71 8.49
CA LYS A 55 0.70 -15.61 8.38
C LYS A 55 0.42 -16.67 7.30
N GLY A 56 1.35 -16.84 6.38
CA GLY A 56 1.23 -17.82 5.28
C GLY A 56 0.05 -17.50 4.37
N GLN A 57 -0.58 -18.56 3.81
CA GLN A 57 -1.75 -18.46 2.92
C GLN A 57 -3.08 -18.67 3.68
N ALA A 58 -3.15 -18.27 4.94
CA ALA A 58 -4.39 -18.40 5.70
C ALA A 58 -5.53 -17.64 5.01
N VAL A 59 -6.65 -18.32 4.80
CA VAL A 59 -7.87 -17.70 4.30
C VAL A 59 -8.46 -16.86 5.43
N PRO A 60 -8.69 -15.55 5.23
CA PRO A 60 -9.33 -14.72 6.24
C PRO A 60 -10.73 -15.29 6.54
N LYS A 61 -11.02 -15.54 7.83
CA LYS A 61 -12.38 -15.83 8.26
C LYS A 61 -13.24 -14.58 8.07
N GLU A 62 -14.51 -14.77 7.77
CA GLU A 62 -15.48 -13.68 7.74
C GLU A 62 -15.45 -12.90 9.06
N GLU A 63 -15.50 -11.59 8.95
CA GLU A 63 -15.41 -10.71 10.11
C GLU A 63 -16.80 -10.25 10.50
N LEU A 64 -17.31 -10.79 11.59
CA LEU A 64 -18.63 -10.48 12.13
C LEU A 64 -18.83 -9.01 12.58
N ILE A 65 -17.73 -8.24 12.69
CA ILE A 65 -17.74 -6.88 13.27
C ILE A 65 -17.67 -5.80 12.16
N TYR A 66 -17.50 -6.19 10.90
CA TYR A 66 -17.26 -5.26 9.81
C TYR A 66 -18.29 -5.40 8.70
N THR A 67 -19.12 -4.38 8.54
CA THR A 67 -19.94 -4.25 7.33
C THR A 67 -19.06 -3.72 6.21
N GLU A 68 -19.09 -4.34 5.05
CA GLU A 68 -18.26 -3.98 3.89
C GLU A 68 -18.59 -2.60 3.30
N ASP A 69 -19.63 -1.94 3.78
CA ASP A 69 -20.18 -0.70 3.23
C ASP A 69 -19.54 0.59 3.75
N VAL A 70 -18.43 0.51 4.48
CA VAL A 70 -17.71 1.72 4.89
C VAL A 70 -16.97 2.29 3.69
N ALA A 71 -17.44 3.42 3.19
CA ALA A 71 -16.77 4.16 2.13
C ALA A 71 -15.32 4.47 2.55
N SER A 72 -14.37 4.00 1.76
CA SER A 72 -12.96 4.29 2.01
C SER A 72 -12.70 5.78 1.86
N PRO A 73 -11.99 6.42 2.80
CA PRO A 73 -11.60 7.81 2.66
C PRO A 73 -10.62 7.98 1.50
N ALA A 74 -10.48 9.20 1.00
CA ALA A 74 -9.43 9.51 0.05
C ALA A 74 -8.05 9.31 0.71
N TYR A 75 -7.14 8.63 0.03
CA TYR A 75 -5.77 8.43 0.48
C TYR A 75 -4.79 8.44 -0.70
N LYS A 76 -3.52 8.63 -0.39
CA LYS A 76 -2.43 8.60 -1.36
C LYS A 76 -1.40 7.57 -0.93
N VAL A 77 -0.88 6.80 -1.88
CA VAL A 77 0.23 5.87 -1.65
C VAL A 77 1.44 6.33 -2.44
N LYS A 78 2.58 6.42 -1.75
CA LYS A 78 3.89 6.63 -2.37
C LYS A 78 4.80 5.51 -1.93
N GLU A 79 5.45 4.88 -2.88
CA GLU A 79 6.35 3.77 -2.63
C GLU A 79 7.71 4.05 -3.27
N ASN A 80 8.77 3.69 -2.57
CA ASN A 80 10.14 3.71 -3.06
C ASN A 80 10.88 2.42 -2.63
N ASN A 81 12.18 2.36 -2.86
CA ASN A 81 12.98 1.17 -2.55
C ASN A 81 13.06 0.86 -1.05
N THR A 82 12.93 1.85 -0.18
CA THR A 82 13.11 1.71 1.28
C THR A 82 11.81 1.77 2.07
N SER A 83 10.77 2.38 1.52
CA SER A 83 9.52 2.60 2.26
C SER A 83 8.28 2.63 1.38
N LEU A 84 7.14 2.37 2.00
CA LEU A 84 5.80 2.64 1.47
C LEU A 84 5.11 3.61 2.44
N LYS A 85 4.63 4.74 1.91
CA LYS A 85 3.92 5.78 2.66
C LYS A 85 2.46 5.83 2.23
N LEU A 86 1.57 5.58 3.17
CA LEU A 86 0.13 5.76 3.04
C LEU A 86 -0.27 7.07 3.74
N SER A 87 -0.81 8.03 3.00
CA SER A 87 -1.19 9.34 3.53
C SER A 87 -2.70 9.52 3.47
N LEU A 88 -3.30 9.73 4.62
CA LEU A 88 -4.67 10.18 4.85
C LEU A 88 -4.65 11.68 5.17
N GLU A 89 -5.83 12.28 5.34
CA GLU A 89 -5.94 13.70 5.68
C GLU A 89 -5.29 14.04 7.02
N LYS A 90 -5.51 13.22 8.06
CA LYS A 90 -5.06 13.46 9.44
C LYS A 90 -4.04 12.45 9.97
N MET A 91 -3.63 11.50 9.15
CA MET A 91 -2.71 10.45 9.55
C MET A 91 -1.81 10.03 8.39
N ILE A 92 -0.58 9.72 8.72
CA ILE A 92 0.38 9.15 7.79
C ILE A 92 0.88 7.82 8.36
N VAL A 93 0.87 6.77 7.55
CA VAL A 93 1.45 5.46 7.89
C VAL A 93 2.65 5.22 7.00
N VAL A 94 3.79 4.96 7.59
CA VAL A 94 5.03 4.62 6.89
C VAL A 94 5.40 3.19 7.22
N TYR A 95 5.53 2.36 6.19
CA TYR A 95 6.12 1.03 6.30
C TYR A 95 7.59 1.09 5.87
N ASP A 96 8.49 0.73 6.79
CA ASP A 96 9.92 0.57 6.52
C ASP A 96 10.17 -0.84 5.97
N LYS A 97 10.67 -0.93 4.74
CA LYS A 97 10.91 -2.20 4.04
C LYS A 97 12.13 -2.97 4.56
N GLN A 98 13.08 -2.28 5.18
CA GLN A 98 14.28 -2.90 5.72
C GLN A 98 14.03 -3.50 7.11
N ARG A 99 13.35 -2.74 7.98
CA ARG A 99 13.03 -3.16 9.34
C ARG A 99 11.71 -3.93 9.44
N HIS A 100 10.91 -3.89 8.38
CA HIS A 100 9.55 -4.46 8.35
C HIS A 100 8.65 -3.91 9.46
N THR A 101 8.73 -2.61 9.73
CA THR A 101 7.98 -1.92 10.80
C THR A 101 7.05 -0.87 10.26
N LEU A 102 5.97 -0.60 11.00
CA LEU A 102 5.05 0.50 10.75
C LEU A 102 5.30 1.63 11.74
N THR A 103 5.24 2.86 11.23
CA THR A 103 5.21 4.08 12.03
C THR A 103 3.97 4.88 11.64
N PHE A 104 3.21 5.31 12.63
CA PHE A 104 2.02 6.13 12.48
C PHE A 104 2.33 7.52 12.99
N THR A 105 2.04 8.54 12.19
CA THR A 105 2.20 9.94 12.56
C THR A 105 0.91 10.70 12.30
N ASP A 106 0.74 11.83 12.96
CA ASP A 106 -0.26 12.81 12.59
C ASP A 106 0.11 13.56 11.29
N ASP A 107 -0.73 14.49 10.87
CA ASP A 107 -0.53 15.35 9.70
C ASP A 107 0.68 16.30 9.85
N LYS A 108 1.13 16.57 11.09
CA LYS A 108 2.30 17.40 11.42
C LYS A 108 3.60 16.60 11.52
N GLY A 109 3.52 15.25 11.37
CA GLY A 109 4.67 14.36 11.47
C GLY A 109 5.03 13.93 12.88
N GLN A 110 4.20 14.25 13.89
CA GLN A 110 4.41 13.76 15.25
C GLN A 110 4.07 12.27 15.32
N ILE A 111 4.97 11.46 15.90
CA ILE A 111 4.76 10.02 16.05
C ILE A 111 3.64 9.75 17.06
N ILE A 112 2.61 9.03 16.60
CA ILE A 112 1.51 8.54 17.42
C ILE A 112 1.83 7.15 17.95
N LEU A 113 2.34 6.27 17.05
CA LEU A 113 2.67 4.89 17.35
C LEU A 113 3.79 4.42 16.43
N GLN A 114 4.71 3.62 16.97
CA GLN A 114 5.76 2.96 16.20
C GLN A 114 5.88 1.50 16.62
N GLU A 115 5.90 0.60 15.65
CA GLU A 115 6.16 -0.80 15.90
C GLU A 115 7.63 -1.03 16.29
N LYS A 116 7.83 -1.97 17.21
CA LYS A 116 9.15 -2.49 17.52
C LYS A 116 9.60 -3.44 16.40
N GLU A 117 10.87 -3.37 16.02
CA GLU A 117 11.47 -4.32 15.10
C GLU A 117 11.31 -5.76 15.61
N GLY A 118 10.91 -6.66 14.70
CA GLY A 118 10.59 -8.06 15.05
C GLY A 118 9.27 -8.27 15.82
N GLY A 119 8.48 -7.22 16.05
CA GLY A 119 7.22 -7.30 16.80
C GLY A 119 6.14 -8.21 16.19
N ARG A 120 6.26 -8.52 14.87
CA ARG A 120 5.34 -9.43 14.15
C ARG A 120 5.86 -10.86 13.99
N LEU A 121 6.92 -11.24 14.70
CA LEU A 121 7.41 -12.61 14.74
C LEU A 121 6.51 -13.47 15.62
N LEU A 122 5.46 -14.03 15.02
CA LEU A 122 4.52 -14.91 15.72
C LEU A 122 5.16 -16.26 16.00
N LYS A 123 5.26 -16.62 17.27
CA LYS A 123 5.69 -17.95 17.73
C LYS A 123 4.47 -18.83 17.97
N SER A 124 4.55 -20.11 17.59
CA SER A 124 3.54 -21.08 18.00
C SER A 124 3.63 -21.29 19.51
N SER A 125 2.51 -21.23 20.22
CA SER A 125 2.42 -21.64 21.62
C SER A 125 1.40 -22.77 21.73
N THR A 126 1.74 -23.82 22.48
CA THR A 126 0.79 -24.86 22.86
C THR A 126 0.14 -24.40 24.17
N VAL A 127 -1.17 -24.25 24.16
CA VAL A 127 -1.95 -24.06 25.39
C VAL A 127 -2.12 -25.43 25.98
N GLN A 128 -1.57 -25.65 27.16
CA GLN A 128 -1.80 -26.86 27.97
C GLN A 128 -3.10 -26.70 28.74
#